data_4f84605fb83ecabacaf0a4db3c1272fa
#
_entry.id   4f84605fb83ecabacaf0a4db3c1272fa
#
_cell.length_a   1.000
_cell.length_b   1.000
_cell.length_c   1.000
_cell.angle_alpha   90.00
_cell.angle_beta   90.00
_cell.angle_gamma   90.00
#
_symmetry.space_group_name_H-M   'P 1'
#
loop_
_entity.id
_entity.type
_entity.pdbx_description
1 polymer ?
#
loop_
_entity_poly.entity_id
_entity_poly.type
_entity_poly.pdbx_seq_one_letter_code
_entity_poly.pdbx_strand_id
1 'polypeptide(L)'
;WDEVNTKCNLPAQIDIYATNSDSYNFLFVAKGGGSANKTYLYQETKAILTPERLLPFMIEKMKGLGTAACPPYHIAWVIGGTSAEANLKNVKLASVKYLDNLPTQGNKLGHAFRDVELEKRLLEETRKLGIGAQFGGANFALDVRVIRMPRHGASCPIGLGVSCSADRNMKAKIDKDGIWLEQLETDPAKYI
;
A
#
# COMPACT_ATOMS: atom_id res chain seq x y z
N TRP A 1 -24.65 9.77 18.97
CA TRP A 1 -23.54 9.65 17.98
C TRP A 1 -22.40 10.49 18.52
N ASP A 2 -21.54 9.84 19.29
CA ASP A 2 -20.60 10.54 20.16
C ASP A 2 -19.14 10.20 19.79
N GLU A 3 -18.87 9.95 18.50
CA GLU A 3 -17.53 9.77 17.97
C GLU A 3 -16.76 11.09 18.05
N VAL A 4 -16.02 11.25 19.11
CA VAL A 4 -15.31 12.48 19.43
C VAL A 4 -13.94 12.52 18.75
N ASN A 5 -13.63 13.64 18.11
CA ASN A 5 -12.27 13.89 17.66
C ASN A 5 -11.35 14.08 18.88
N THR A 6 -10.37 13.20 19.05
CA THR A 6 -9.42 13.24 20.16
C THR A 6 -8.48 14.44 20.14
N LYS A 7 -8.37 15.14 18.99
CA LYS A 7 -7.50 16.29 18.71
C LYS A 7 -5.99 16.04 18.84
N CYS A 8 -5.59 14.85 19.22
CA CYS A 8 -4.20 14.44 19.38
C CYS A 8 -3.79 13.25 18.47
N ASN A 9 -4.72 12.75 17.64
CA ASN A 9 -4.53 11.57 16.79
C ASN A 9 -4.14 10.28 17.54
N LEU A 10 -4.50 10.20 18.82
CA LEU A 10 -4.33 9.00 19.64
C LEU A 10 -5.68 8.30 19.87
N PRO A 11 -5.69 6.97 20.07
CA PRO A 11 -4.51 6.09 20.13
C PRO A 11 -3.91 5.83 18.75
N ALA A 12 -2.57 5.71 18.69
CA ALA A 12 -1.88 5.25 17.50
C ALA A 12 -2.07 3.74 17.34
N GLN A 13 -2.10 3.26 16.10
CA GLN A 13 -2.01 1.82 15.85
C GLN A 13 -0.55 1.37 16.01
N ILE A 14 -0.32 0.34 16.82
CA ILE A 14 0.99 -0.25 17.09
C ILE A 14 0.92 -1.73 16.77
N ASP A 15 1.75 -2.18 15.84
CA ASP A 15 1.92 -3.59 15.47
C ASP A 15 3.31 -4.06 15.93
N ILE A 16 3.38 -5.14 16.70
CA ILE A 16 4.63 -5.68 17.25
C ILE A 16 4.87 -7.07 16.68
N TYR A 17 6.09 -7.31 16.20
CA TYR A 17 6.54 -8.61 15.69
C TYR A 17 7.79 -9.05 16.43
N ALA A 18 7.79 -10.30 16.89
CA ALA A 18 9.00 -10.93 17.37
C ALA A 18 9.93 -11.28 16.20
N THR A 19 11.20 -11.01 16.36
CA THR A 19 12.27 -11.37 15.41
C THR A 19 13.40 -12.07 16.15
N ASN A 20 14.20 -12.89 15.47
CA ASN A 20 15.42 -13.49 16.04
C ASN A 20 16.59 -12.48 15.97
N SER A 21 16.42 -11.34 16.60
CA SER A 21 17.39 -10.26 16.58
C SER A 21 17.50 -9.63 17.96
N ASP A 22 18.68 -9.13 18.30
CA ASP A 22 18.97 -8.33 19.48
C ASP A 22 18.74 -6.81 19.25
N SER A 23 18.08 -6.47 18.15
CA SER A 23 17.75 -5.10 17.78
C SER A 23 16.25 -4.87 17.69
N TYR A 24 15.84 -3.64 18.01
CA TYR A 24 14.51 -3.14 17.74
C TYR A 24 14.49 -2.41 16.41
N ASN A 25 13.63 -2.86 15.48
CA ASN A 25 13.44 -2.23 14.19
C ASN A 25 12.07 -1.57 14.15
N PHE A 26 12.03 -0.31 13.74
CA PHE A 26 10.81 0.49 13.71
C PHE A 26 10.49 0.93 12.29
N LEU A 27 9.22 0.93 11.97
CA LEU A 27 8.65 1.67 10.84
C LEU A 27 7.61 2.64 11.40
N PHE A 28 7.91 3.91 11.35
CA PHE A 28 6.96 4.97 11.69
C PHE A 28 6.21 5.40 10.43
N VAL A 29 4.90 5.46 10.52
CA VAL A 29 4.02 5.85 9.42
C VAL A 29 3.07 6.93 9.91
N ALA A 30 3.17 8.13 9.35
CA ALA A 30 2.22 9.21 9.57
C ALA A 30 1.43 9.45 8.29
N LYS A 31 0.14 9.10 8.31
CA LYS A 31 -0.79 9.27 7.18
C LYS A 31 -1.89 10.24 7.55
N GLY A 32 -2.33 11.03 6.57
CA GLY A 32 -3.56 11.80 6.72
C GLY A 32 -4.76 10.90 6.96
N GLY A 33 -5.74 11.34 7.77
CA GLY A 33 -6.91 10.55 8.11
C GLY A 33 -7.68 10.03 6.89
N GLY A 34 -7.79 10.84 5.83
CA GLY A 34 -8.43 10.43 4.58
C GLY A 34 -7.72 9.26 3.90
N SER A 35 -6.39 9.30 3.79
CA SER A 35 -5.62 8.22 3.17
C SER A 35 -5.52 7.00 4.08
N ALA A 36 -5.39 7.19 5.39
CA ALA A 36 -5.33 6.08 6.35
C ALA A 36 -6.62 5.25 6.34
N ASN A 37 -7.77 5.89 6.15
CA ASN A 37 -9.08 5.24 6.15
C ASN A 37 -9.56 4.82 4.75
N LYS A 38 -8.89 5.24 3.68
CA LYS A 38 -9.25 4.84 2.32
C LYS A 38 -8.58 3.50 1.97
N THR A 39 -9.09 2.47 2.61
CA THR A 39 -8.62 1.10 2.48
C THR A 39 -9.83 0.17 2.31
N TYR A 40 -9.77 -0.70 1.34
CA TYR A 40 -10.86 -1.58 0.95
C TYR A 40 -10.39 -3.02 0.89
N LEU A 41 -11.26 -3.93 1.30
CA LEU A 41 -11.10 -5.36 1.12
C LEU A 41 -12.25 -5.89 0.27
N TYR A 42 -11.92 -6.52 -0.83
CA TYR A 42 -12.87 -7.20 -1.71
C TYR A 42 -12.69 -8.71 -1.53
N GLN A 43 -13.79 -9.37 -1.20
CA GLN A 43 -13.78 -10.83 -1.06
C GLN A 43 -14.12 -11.44 -2.41
N GLU A 44 -13.08 -11.89 -3.10
CA GLU A 44 -13.19 -12.50 -4.41
C GLU A 44 -12.88 -14.01 -4.36
N THR A 45 -13.03 -14.66 -5.50
CA THR A 45 -12.65 -16.05 -5.71
C THR A 45 -11.51 -16.15 -6.73
N LYS A 46 -10.96 -17.36 -6.88
CA LYS A 46 -9.94 -17.64 -7.92
C LYS A 46 -10.37 -17.18 -9.32
N ALA A 47 -11.66 -17.12 -9.61
CA ALA A 47 -12.18 -16.74 -10.92
C ALA A 47 -11.81 -15.31 -11.35
N ILE A 48 -11.45 -14.42 -10.41
CA ILE A 48 -11.00 -13.06 -10.72
C ILE A 48 -9.60 -13.02 -11.33
N LEU A 49 -8.78 -14.07 -11.14
CA LEU A 49 -7.34 -14.04 -11.44
C LEU A 49 -6.99 -14.21 -12.92
N THR A 50 -7.90 -13.91 -13.83
CA THR A 50 -7.58 -13.82 -15.26
C THR A 50 -7.37 -12.35 -15.67
N PRO A 51 -6.50 -12.07 -16.64
CA PRO A 51 -6.26 -10.70 -17.10
C PRO A 51 -7.54 -9.95 -17.52
N GLU A 52 -8.46 -10.67 -18.15
CA GLU A 52 -9.73 -10.13 -18.66
C GLU A 52 -10.70 -9.71 -17.54
N ARG A 53 -10.53 -10.25 -16.34
CA ARG A 53 -11.38 -9.93 -15.18
C ARG A 53 -10.65 -9.02 -14.18
N LEU A 54 -9.42 -9.36 -13.85
CA LEU A 54 -8.66 -8.67 -12.81
C LEU A 54 -8.39 -7.21 -13.17
N LEU A 55 -7.92 -6.95 -14.38
CA LEU A 55 -7.56 -5.59 -14.77
C LEU A 55 -8.75 -4.64 -14.81
N PRO A 56 -9.88 -4.96 -15.47
CA PRO A 56 -11.08 -4.11 -15.42
C PRO A 56 -11.60 -3.88 -14.01
N PHE A 57 -11.59 -4.91 -13.16
CA PHE A 57 -11.95 -4.80 -11.75
C PHE A 57 -11.07 -3.77 -11.03
N MET A 58 -9.74 -3.89 -11.16
CA MET A 58 -8.82 -2.96 -10.50
C MET A 58 -9.00 -1.52 -10.98
N ILE A 59 -9.20 -1.32 -12.27
CA ILE A 59 -9.47 0.01 -12.87
C ILE A 59 -10.75 0.61 -12.30
N GLU A 60 -11.83 -0.18 -12.23
CA GLU A 60 -13.12 0.27 -11.65
C GLU A 60 -12.95 0.72 -10.21
N LYS A 61 -12.25 -0.09 -9.40
CA LYS A 61 -12.05 0.22 -7.98
C LYS A 61 -11.14 1.43 -7.77
N MET A 62 -10.14 1.63 -8.62
CA MET A 62 -9.30 2.85 -8.59
C MET A 62 -10.12 4.11 -8.88
N LYS A 63 -11.07 4.08 -9.81
CA LYS A 63 -12.01 5.20 -10.04
C LYS A 63 -12.76 5.58 -8.78
N GLY A 64 -13.19 4.60 -8.00
CA GLY A 64 -13.91 4.79 -6.74
C GLY A 64 -13.08 5.46 -5.63
N LEU A 65 -11.77 5.56 -5.77
CA LEU A 65 -10.94 6.27 -4.80
C LEU A 65 -11.25 7.77 -4.75
N GLY A 66 -11.58 8.38 -5.89
CA GLY A 66 -11.87 9.82 -5.95
C GLY A 66 -10.73 10.68 -5.43
N THR A 67 -11.03 11.91 -5.04
CA THR A 67 -10.02 12.91 -4.62
C THR A 67 -10.01 13.21 -3.12
N ALA A 68 -10.92 12.64 -2.33
CA ALA A 68 -11.10 13.00 -0.92
C ALA A 68 -9.89 12.68 -0.01
N ALA A 69 -8.99 11.80 -0.44
CA ALA A 69 -7.78 11.46 0.32
C ALA A 69 -6.51 12.14 -0.23
N CYS A 70 -6.66 13.22 -0.98
CA CYS A 70 -5.60 14.09 -1.49
C CYS A 70 -4.63 13.38 -2.46
N PRO A 71 -5.04 13.07 -3.70
CA PRO A 71 -4.12 12.63 -4.74
C PRO A 71 -3.10 13.73 -5.09
N PRO A 72 -1.99 13.44 -5.80
CA PRO A 72 -1.69 12.13 -6.40
C PRO A 72 -1.34 11.08 -5.35
N TYR A 73 -1.77 9.84 -5.59
CA TYR A 73 -1.66 8.75 -4.62
C TYR A 73 -0.43 7.86 -4.85
N HIS A 74 0.09 7.30 -3.77
CA HIS A 74 0.76 6.00 -3.80
C HIS A 74 -0.33 4.94 -3.63
N ILE A 75 -0.66 4.23 -4.71
CA ILE A 75 -1.72 3.21 -4.70
C ILE A 75 -1.11 1.85 -4.36
N ALA A 76 -1.72 1.12 -3.45
CA ALA A 76 -1.31 -0.22 -3.09
C ALA A 76 -2.42 -1.24 -3.31
N TRP A 77 -2.09 -2.30 -4.01
CA TRP A 77 -2.91 -3.48 -4.19
C TRP A 77 -2.25 -4.69 -3.55
N VAL A 78 -3.04 -5.51 -2.88
CA VAL A 78 -2.61 -6.81 -2.39
C VAL A 78 -3.60 -7.87 -2.87
N ILE A 79 -3.10 -8.83 -3.64
CA ILE A 79 -3.88 -9.92 -4.21
C ILE A 79 -3.52 -11.20 -3.45
N GLY A 80 -4.50 -11.79 -2.77
CA GLY A 80 -4.31 -12.97 -1.94
C GLY A 80 -4.14 -12.64 -0.46
N GLY A 81 -3.57 -13.57 0.27
CA GLY A 81 -3.53 -13.57 1.73
C GLY A 81 -4.47 -14.64 2.31
N THR A 82 -4.19 -15.07 3.51
CA THR A 82 -4.93 -16.14 4.20
C THR A 82 -5.99 -15.61 5.18
N SER A 83 -6.00 -14.30 5.41
CA SER A 83 -7.02 -13.60 6.21
C SER A 83 -7.18 -12.15 5.74
N ALA A 84 -8.29 -11.53 6.13
CA ALA A 84 -8.56 -10.11 5.90
C ALA A 84 -7.45 -9.23 6.49
N GLU A 85 -7.05 -9.52 7.72
CA GLU A 85 -6.01 -8.79 8.45
C GLU A 85 -4.65 -8.89 7.74
N ALA A 86 -4.25 -10.10 7.32
CA ALA A 86 -3.00 -10.29 6.58
C ALA A 86 -2.99 -9.51 5.27
N ASN A 87 -4.11 -9.49 4.53
CA ASN A 87 -4.23 -8.71 3.31
C ASN A 87 -4.11 -7.21 3.59
N LEU A 88 -4.96 -6.65 4.46
CA LEU A 88 -5.02 -5.22 4.75
C LEU A 88 -3.73 -4.68 5.39
N LYS A 89 -3.05 -5.48 6.21
CA LYS A 89 -1.74 -5.13 6.73
C LYS A 89 -0.72 -4.93 5.61
N ASN A 90 -0.69 -5.84 4.65
CA ASN A 90 0.23 -5.72 3.52
C ASN A 90 -0.17 -4.56 2.59
N VAL A 91 -1.45 -4.21 2.47
CA VAL A 91 -1.89 -2.97 1.80
C VAL A 91 -1.25 -1.75 2.45
N LYS A 92 -1.31 -1.64 3.78
CA LYS A 92 -0.67 -0.55 4.52
C LYS A 92 0.83 -0.49 4.23
N LEU A 93 1.55 -1.60 4.38
CA LEU A 93 2.99 -1.67 4.17
C LEU A 93 3.38 -1.35 2.71
N ALA A 94 2.63 -1.85 1.74
CA ALA A 94 2.85 -1.55 0.32
C ALA A 94 2.61 -0.06 0.00
N SER A 95 1.59 0.56 0.60
CA SER A 95 1.26 1.97 0.37
C SER A 95 2.32 2.95 0.87
N VAL A 96 3.23 2.49 1.71
CA VAL A 96 4.38 3.26 2.23
C VAL A 96 5.73 2.70 1.73
N LYS A 97 5.70 1.90 0.66
CA LYS A 97 6.88 1.33 -0.03
C LYS A 97 7.73 0.38 0.82
N TYR A 98 7.23 -0.07 1.97
CA TYR A 98 7.96 -0.96 2.87
C TYR A 98 8.22 -2.35 2.26
N LEU A 99 7.43 -2.75 1.24
CA LEU A 99 7.53 -4.04 0.56
C LEU A 99 8.27 -3.95 -0.79
N ASP A 100 8.96 -2.86 -1.08
CA ASP A 100 9.65 -2.64 -2.37
C ASP A 100 10.81 -3.62 -2.61
N ASN A 101 11.36 -4.20 -1.57
CA ASN A 101 12.45 -5.19 -1.63
C ASN A 101 11.96 -6.65 -1.82
N LEU A 102 10.65 -6.89 -1.94
CA LEU A 102 10.16 -8.23 -2.27
C LEU A 102 10.65 -8.69 -3.65
N PRO A 103 10.82 -10.00 -3.85
CA PRO A 103 11.10 -10.55 -5.17
C PRO A 103 10.06 -10.09 -6.20
N THR A 104 10.44 -10.05 -7.47
CA THR A 104 9.54 -9.70 -8.59
C THR A 104 8.90 -10.92 -9.25
N GLN A 105 9.17 -12.11 -8.74
CA GLN A 105 8.62 -13.37 -9.21
C GLN A 105 8.25 -14.25 -8.02
N GLY A 106 7.11 -14.94 -8.14
CA GLY A 106 6.71 -15.97 -7.20
C GLY A 106 7.53 -17.25 -7.33
N ASN A 107 7.36 -18.16 -6.39
CA ASN A 107 7.94 -19.50 -6.44
C ASN A 107 6.89 -20.59 -6.15
N LYS A 108 7.29 -21.86 -6.29
CA LYS A 108 6.41 -23.01 -6.04
C LYS A 108 5.96 -23.13 -4.58
N LEU A 109 6.65 -22.51 -3.63
CA LEU A 109 6.32 -22.50 -2.22
C LEU A 109 5.35 -21.38 -1.84
N GLY A 110 5.00 -20.48 -2.79
CA GLY A 110 4.01 -19.44 -2.60
C GLY A 110 4.51 -18.26 -1.79
N HIS A 111 5.77 -17.85 -1.89
CA HIS A 111 6.20 -16.63 -1.23
C HIS A 111 5.56 -15.38 -1.89
N ALA A 112 5.43 -14.31 -1.11
CA ALA A 112 4.94 -13.03 -1.63
C ALA A 112 5.93 -12.41 -2.63
N PHE A 113 5.41 -11.71 -3.63
CA PHE A 113 6.22 -11.02 -4.63
C PHE A 113 5.50 -9.77 -5.17
N ARG A 114 6.27 -8.87 -5.76
CA ARG A 114 5.75 -7.71 -6.49
C ARG A 114 5.48 -8.07 -7.95
N ASP A 115 4.30 -7.72 -8.44
CA ASP A 115 3.93 -7.84 -9.85
C ASP A 115 4.22 -6.54 -10.58
N VAL A 116 5.50 -6.31 -10.89
CA VAL A 116 5.99 -5.05 -11.47
C VAL A 116 5.35 -4.73 -12.82
N GLU A 117 5.02 -5.75 -13.62
CA GLU A 117 4.37 -5.54 -14.91
C GLU A 117 2.93 -5.03 -14.73
N LEU A 118 2.20 -5.59 -13.77
CA LEU A 118 0.87 -5.10 -13.44
C LEU A 118 0.91 -3.70 -12.79
N GLU A 119 1.94 -3.40 -11.98
CA GLU A 119 2.16 -2.06 -11.42
C GLU A 119 2.27 -1.00 -12.52
N LYS A 120 3.13 -1.24 -13.51
CA LYS A 120 3.31 -0.33 -14.67
C LYS A 120 2.01 -0.14 -15.43
N ARG A 121 1.35 -1.23 -15.75
CA ARG A 121 0.07 -1.20 -16.49
C ARG A 121 -1.01 -0.42 -15.75
N LEU A 122 -1.15 -0.64 -14.45
CA LEU A 122 -2.13 0.09 -13.63
C LEU A 122 -1.78 1.57 -13.52
N LEU A 123 -0.50 1.93 -13.40
CA LEU A 123 -0.08 3.33 -13.40
C LEU A 123 -0.46 4.05 -14.70
N GLU A 124 -0.30 3.40 -15.84
CA GLU A 124 -0.75 3.94 -17.13
C GLU A 124 -2.28 4.12 -17.18
N GLU A 125 -3.03 3.14 -16.64
CA GLU A 125 -4.49 3.24 -16.58
C GLU A 125 -4.94 4.37 -15.65
N THR A 126 -4.23 4.67 -14.56
CA THR A 126 -4.57 5.81 -13.69
C THR A 126 -4.52 7.15 -14.44
N ARG A 127 -3.62 7.30 -15.40
CA ARG A 127 -3.51 8.52 -16.22
C ARG A 127 -4.71 8.73 -17.13
N LYS A 128 -5.35 7.64 -17.57
CA LYS A 128 -6.53 7.66 -18.43
C LYS A 128 -7.83 7.95 -17.67
N LEU A 129 -7.83 7.89 -16.34
CA LEU A 129 -9.02 8.12 -15.53
C LEU A 129 -9.53 9.56 -15.63
N GLY A 130 -8.68 10.52 -15.94
CA GLY A 130 -9.03 11.94 -16.06
C GLY A 130 -9.34 12.63 -14.73
N ILE A 131 -9.20 11.93 -13.58
CA ILE A 131 -9.49 12.48 -12.25
C ILE A 131 -8.41 13.47 -11.83
N GLY A 132 -7.15 13.18 -12.13
CA GLY A 132 -6.00 14.00 -11.77
C GLY A 132 -5.77 14.14 -10.27
N ALA A 133 -4.98 15.15 -9.90
CA ALA A 133 -4.66 15.40 -8.49
C ALA A 133 -5.85 15.98 -7.71
N GLN A 134 -6.59 16.94 -8.31
CA GLN A 134 -7.77 17.58 -7.68
C GLN A 134 -8.81 18.01 -8.74
N PHE A 135 -8.37 18.59 -9.84
CA PHE A 135 -9.20 19.28 -10.82
C PHE A 135 -9.14 18.64 -12.21
N GLY A 136 -8.95 17.33 -12.26
CA GLY A 136 -8.81 16.61 -13.51
C GLY A 136 -7.35 16.45 -13.96
N GLY A 137 -7.16 15.74 -15.08
CA GLY A 137 -5.86 15.49 -15.68
C GLY A 137 -5.31 14.10 -15.41
N ALA A 138 -4.02 13.90 -15.70
CA ALA A 138 -3.39 12.58 -15.71
C ALA A 138 -2.74 12.19 -14.36
N ASN A 139 -2.50 13.14 -13.47
CA ASN A 139 -1.71 12.92 -12.26
C ASN A 139 -2.55 12.43 -11.07
N PHE A 140 -3.23 11.29 -11.24
CA PHE A 140 -4.01 10.67 -10.18
C PHE A 140 -3.16 9.85 -9.22
N ALA A 141 -2.10 9.22 -9.72
CA ALA A 141 -1.16 8.44 -8.91
C ALA A 141 0.29 8.82 -9.22
N LEU A 142 1.13 8.78 -8.21
CA LEU A 142 2.59 8.88 -8.31
C LEU A 142 3.18 7.51 -8.69
N ASP A 143 2.68 6.47 -8.06
CA ASP A 143 3.06 5.09 -8.31
C ASP A 143 1.95 4.12 -7.90
N VAL A 144 2.10 2.87 -8.32
CA VAL A 144 1.24 1.74 -7.95
C VAL A 144 2.11 0.61 -7.46
N ARG A 145 1.72 -0.04 -6.39
CA ARG A 145 2.31 -1.29 -5.89
C ARG A 145 1.30 -2.40 -5.99
N VAL A 146 1.73 -3.55 -6.49
CA VAL A 146 0.92 -4.77 -6.55
C VAL A 146 1.69 -5.91 -5.90
N ILE A 147 1.22 -6.32 -4.74
CA ILE A 147 1.79 -7.46 -4.01
C ILE A 147 0.90 -8.68 -4.23
N ARG A 148 1.48 -9.75 -4.69
CA ARG A 148 0.81 -11.05 -4.77
C ARG A 148 1.24 -11.92 -3.60
N MET A 149 0.26 -12.51 -2.92
CA MET A 149 0.46 -13.34 -1.75
C MET A 149 -0.11 -14.76 -1.98
N PRO A 150 0.40 -15.77 -1.28
CA PRO A 150 -0.28 -17.05 -1.19
C PRO A 150 -1.69 -16.85 -0.63
N ARG A 151 -2.60 -17.71 -1.04
CA ARG A 151 -4.01 -17.62 -0.69
C ARG A 151 -4.59 -18.98 -0.31
N HIS A 152 -5.71 -18.98 0.37
CA HIS A 152 -6.53 -20.15 0.54
C HIS A 152 -7.11 -20.61 -0.82
N GLY A 153 -7.32 -21.91 -1.01
CA GLY A 153 -7.73 -22.47 -2.28
C GLY A 153 -9.01 -21.87 -2.88
N ALA A 154 -10.02 -21.65 -2.08
CA ALA A 154 -11.35 -21.17 -2.51
C ALA A 154 -11.42 -19.63 -2.60
N SER A 155 -10.76 -18.91 -1.73
CA SER A 155 -10.88 -17.45 -1.62
C SER A 155 -9.71 -16.71 -2.28
N CYS A 156 -9.97 -15.48 -2.71
CA CYS A 156 -8.95 -14.57 -3.20
C CYS A 156 -9.27 -13.15 -2.70
N PRO A 157 -8.92 -12.81 -1.45
CA PRO A 157 -9.09 -11.46 -0.97
C PRO A 157 -8.22 -10.50 -1.79
N ILE A 158 -8.77 -9.35 -2.15
CA ILE A 158 -8.06 -8.29 -2.86
C ILE A 158 -8.18 -7.01 -2.05
N GLY A 159 -7.06 -6.49 -1.60
CA GLY A 159 -7.01 -5.24 -0.86
C GLY A 159 -6.57 -4.07 -1.73
N LEU A 160 -7.15 -2.91 -1.50
CA LEU A 160 -6.78 -1.65 -2.13
C LEU A 160 -6.63 -0.59 -1.04
N GLY A 161 -5.55 0.15 -1.07
CA GLY A 161 -5.36 1.31 -0.21
C GLY A 161 -4.46 2.35 -0.83
N VAL A 162 -4.36 3.49 -0.18
CA VAL A 162 -3.56 4.61 -0.67
C VAL A 162 -2.75 5.27 0.44
N SER A 163 -1.64 5.90 0.05
CA SER A 163 -1.04 7.01 0.78
C SER A 163 -1.14 8.26 -0.08
N CYS A 164 -1.39 9.40 0.52
CA CYS A 164 -1.34 10.67 -0.18
C CYS A 164 0.12 11.17 -0.30
N SER A 165 0.36 12.17 -1.13
CA SER A 165 1.69 12.76 -1.30
C SER A 165 2.26 13.41 -0.03
N ALA A 166 1.43 13.62 1.00
CA ALA A 166 1.83 14.24 2.26
C ALA A 166 2.17 13.22 3.38
N ASP A 167 2.10 11.91 3.12
CA ASP A 167 2.49 10.93 4.12
C ASP A 167 3.98 11.03 4.46
N ARG A 168 4.31 10.63 5.69
CA ARG A 168 5.67 10.65 6.21
C ARG A 168 5.99 9.30 6.81
N ASN A 169 7.08 8.71 6.36
CA ASN A 169 7.54 7.41 6.82
C ASN A 169 9.01 7.51 7.20
N MET A 170 9.41 6.78 8.22
CA MET A 170 10.80 6.70 8.63
C MET A 170 11.08 5.35 9.26
N LYS A 171 12.21 4.76 8.93
CA LYS A 171 12.74 3.59 9.60
C LYS A 171 13.72 4.01 10.69
N ALA A 172 13.74 3.25 11.77
CA ALA A 172 14.76 3.38 12.80
C ALA A 172 15.18 1.99 13.30
N LYS A 173 16.41 1.89 13.75
CA LYS A 173 16.95 0.71 14.41
C LYS A 173 17.59 1.15 15.73
N ILE A 174 17.37 0.35 16.76
CA ILE A 174 18.02 0.52 18.08
C ILE A 174 18.63 -0.84 18.44
N ASP A 175 19.90 -0.84 18.76
CA ASP A 175 20.59 -1.99 19.32
C ASP A 175 21.61 -1.54 20.40
N LYS A 176 22.44 -2.47 20.88
CA LYS A 176 23.45 -2.20 21.91
C LYS A 176 24.51 -1.16 21.51
N ASP A 177 24.72 -0.94 20.22
CA ASP A 177 25.76 -0.07 19.70
C ASP A 177 25.24 1.34 19.40
N GLY A 178 23.89 1.55 19.38
CA GLY A 178 23.31 2.87 19.22
C GLY A 178 21.93 2.93 18.61
N ILE A 179 21.59 4.12 18.10
CA ILE A 179 20.33 4.46 17.45
C ILE A 179 20.65 4.92 16.02
N TRP A 180 20.03 4.27 15.05
CA TRP A 180 20.13 4.64 13.64
C TRP A 180 18.77 5.08 13.13
N LEU A 181 18.77 6.22 12.46
CA LEU A 181 17.58 6.75 11.78
C LEU A 181 17.81 6.70 10.28
N GLU A 182 16.76 6.35 9.53
CA GLU A 182 16.76 6.44 8.08
C GLU A 182 17.11 7.87 7.66
N GLN A 183 18.08 8.01 6.78
CA GLN A 183 18.43 9.30 6.24
C GLN A 183 17.47 9.65 5.12
N LEU A 184 16.77 10.77 5.25
CA LEU A 184 15.87 11.26 4.22
C LEU A 184 16.68 11.82 3.05
N GLU A 185 16.23 11.57 1.84
CA GLU A 185 16.80 12.21 0.65
C GLU A 185 16.42 13.67 0.63
N THR A 186 17.41 14.54 0.59
CA THR A 186 17.22 16.00 0.59
C THR A 186 17.57 16.66 -0.73
N ASP A 187 18.15 15.90 -1.67
CA ASP A 187 18.49 16.39 -3.00
C ASP A 187 17.32 16.19 -3.97
N PRO A 188 16.60 17.26 -4.36
CA PRO A 188 15.47 17.14 -5.28
C PRO A 188 15.88 16.67 -6.68
N ALA A 189 17.14 16.84 -7.08
CA ALA A 189 17.62 16.40 -8.39
C ALA A 189 17.57 14.87 -8.58
N LYS A 190 17.52 14.11 -7.49
CA LYS A 190 17.35 12.65 -7.54
C LYS A 190 15.94 12.18 -7.87
N TYR A 191 14.97 13.09 -7.94
CA TYR A 191 13.57 12.79 -8.23
C TYR A 191 13.11 13.31 -9.61
N ILE A 192 14.02 13.88 -10.38
CA ILE A 192 13.75 14.46 -11.72
C ILE A 192 14.30 13.53 -12.81
#